data_a3773964cc4d425150eadb2a2d627f54
#
_entry.id   a3773964cc4d425150eadb2a2d627f54
#
_cell.length_a   1.000
_cell.length_b   1.000
_cell.length_c   1.000
_cell.angle_alpha   90.00
_cell.angle_beta   90.00
_cell.angle_gamma   90.00
#
_symmetry.space_group_name_H-M   'P 1'
#
loop_
_entity.id
_entity.type
_entity.pdbx_description
1 polymer ?
#
loop_
_entity_poly.entity_id
_entity_poly.type
_entity_poly.pdbx_seq_one_letter_code
_entity_poly.pdbx_strand_id
1 'polypeptide(L)'
;GFTENMMQNVAMIRRRLRSNQLIFKVFNVGTDSKSDVVLCYMQDRADAKFVEKLESALDDMKKKALAGRSASQQPQRGGQETTAARQTRASEEDALRIHRADSGDRTMAETKSAAADSHAKKFRAHAARREAEQRGAAVFDALTVTDQSLLEHLQESFGIASSLNPFPRVRYTQRPDVAAAHLEEGKVVLITDNSPTAMMIPVSVFEFFQDTDDYYFPQLTGNYFRFLRILNFVVILLLTPIYVLMVEYDWFTPDILRFFVPEDDYVISIFWQFMLLELAIDALKLASLNTPTSLGMSLSVIGALILGEFSISSGWFIPQTILCMAVVALASFTQPSIELSYAMKFGRVLMLIGAQVLGLGGILAAAVISLLVMGTTKTLSGTSYLYPLVPFDWDVLKRLIFRTRR
;
A
#
# COMPACT_ATOMS: atom_id res chain seq x y z
N GLY A 1 -14.27 7.34 -13.37
CA GLY A 1 -13.66 6.43 -12.39
C GLY A 1 -14.64 6.00 -11.32
N PHE A 2 -14.22 5.15 -10.43
CA PHE A 2 -14.96 4.85 -9.21
C PHE A 2 -15.08 6.10 -8.33
N THR A 3 -16.10 6.12 -7.49
CA THR A 3 -16.42 7.20 -6.55
C THR A 3 -16.38 6.66 -5.12
N GLU A 4 -16.48 7.53 -4.13
CA GLU A 4 -16.59 7.12 -2.72
C GLU A 4 -17.91 6.40 -2.42
N ASN A 5 -18.91 6.51 -3.29
CA ASN A 5 -20.22 5.85 -3.11
C ASN A 5 -20.20 4.43 -3.67
N MET A 6 -20.25 3.44 -2.77
CA MET A 6 -20.25 2.01 -3.09
C MET A 6 -21.35 1.61 -4.08
N MET A 7 -22.58 2.11 -3.90
CA MET A 7 -23.71 1.75 -4.77
C MET A 7 -23.54 2.24 -6.21
N GLN A 8 -22.93 3.43 -6.39
CA GLN A 8 -22.56 3.93 -7.71
C GLN A 8 -21.48 3.04 -8.35
N ASN A 9 -20.51 2.60 -7.57
CA ASN A 9 -19.44 1.72 -8.04
C ASN A 9 -19.97 0.35 -8.50
N VAL A 10 -20.88 -0.24 -7.73
CA VAL A 10 -21.61 -1.47 -8.11
C VAL A 10 -22.41 -1.25 -9.41
N ALA A 11 -23.12 -0.13 -9.53
CA ALA A 11 -23.90 0.19 -10.72
C ALA A 11 -23.00 0.36 -11.96
N MET A 12 -21.80 0.96 -11.83
CA MET A 12 -20.83 1.09 -12.90
C MET A 12 -20.32 -0.26 -13.41
N ILE A 13 -20.04 -1.20 -12.53
CA ILE A 13 -19.66 -2.58 -12.92
C ILE A 13 -20.84 -3.29 -13.60
N ARG A 14 -22.05 -3.20 -13.03
CA ARG A 14 -23.25 -3.84 -13.58
C ARG A 14 -23.60 -3.33 -14.98
N ARG A 15 -23.36 -2.06 -15.26
CA ARG A 15 -23.58 -1.49 -16.60
C ARG A 15 -22.63 -2.05 -17.66
N ARG A 16 -21.43 -2.46 -17.26
CA ARG A 16 -20.42 -3.06 -18.15
C ARG A 16 -20.63 -4.56 -18.32
N LEU A 17 -20.92 -5.25 -17.23
CA LEU A 17 -21.16 -6.70 -17.18
C LEU A 17 -22.64 -6.95 -16.97
N ARG A 18 -23.38 -7.09 -18.08
CA ARG A 18 -24.83 -7.38 -18.07
C ARG A 18 -25.09 -8.89 -18.06
N SER A 19 -24.52 -9.59 -17.05
CA SER A 19 -24.66 -11.02 -16.89
C SER A 19 -25.44 -11.35 -15.62
N ASN A 20 -26.30 -12.36 -15.68
CA ASN A 20 -26.98 -12.91 -14.50
C ASN A 20 -26.04 -13.68 -13.59
N GLN A 21 -24.86 -14.05 -14.09
CA GLN A 21 -23.82 -14.75 -13.32
C GLN A 21 -23.01 -13.79 -12.43
N LEU A 22 -23.18 -12.47 -12.58
CA LEU A 22 -22.49 -11.46 -11.77
C LEU A 22 -23.20 -11.31 -10.43
N ILE A 23 -22.55 -11.77 -9.37
CA ILE A 23 -23.03 -11.76 -8.00
C ILE A 23 -22.40 -10.60 -7.23
N PHE A 24 -23.20 -9.96 -6.39
CA PHE A 24 -22.79 -8.97 -5.41
C PHE A 24 -23.28 -9.38 -4.04
N LYS A 25 -22.35 -9.53 -3.08
CA LYS A 25 -22.68 -9.79 -1.68
C LYS A 25 -22.16 -8.64 -0.83
N VAL A 26 -23.01 -8.12 0.05
CA VAL A 26 -22.68 -7.01 0.93
C VAL A 26 -22.39 -7.54 2.32
N PHE A 27 -21.25 -7.13 2.88
CA PHE A 27 -20.82 -7.44 4.22
C PHE A 27 -20.63 -6.13 4.99
N ASN A 28 -21.12 -6.08 6.22
CA ASN A 28 -20.89 -4.94 7.10
C ASN A 28 -19.72 -5.25 8.03
N VAL A 29 -18.63 -4.53 7.89
CA VAL A 29 -17.35 -4.77 8.56
C VAL A 29 -16.98 -3.56 9.43
N GLY A 30 -16.29 -3.81 10.53
CA GLY A 30 -15.81 -2.77 11.45
C GLY A 30 -16.71 -2.56 12.66
N THR A 31 -16.09 -2.14 13.77
CA THR A 31 -16.76 -1.94 15.08
C THR A 31 -17.56 -0.65 15.12
N ASP A 32 -16.95 0.44 14.73
CA ASP A 32 -17.50 1.78 14.87
C ASP A 32 -17.92 2.41 13.54
N SER A 33 -17.14 2.22 12.47
CA SER A 33 -17.44 2.75 11.13
C SER A 33 -18.59 2.04 10.44
N LYS A 34 -18.83 0.73 10.76
CA LYS A 34 -19.82 -0.11 10.06
C LYS A 34 -19.73 0.04 8.54
N SER A 35 -18.51 0.06 8.02
CA SER A 35 -18.29 0.21 6.60
C SER A 35 -18.86 -1.00 5.84
N ASP A 36 -19.58 -0.73 4.78
CA ASP A 36 -20.07 -1.77 3.90
C ASP A 36 -18.97 -2.18 2.92
N VAL A 37 -18.76 -3.47 2.77
CA VAL A 37 -17.83 -4.07 1.79
C VAL A 37 -18.64 -4.95 0.85
N VAL A 38 -18.49 -4.71 -0.44
CA VAL A 38 -19.13 -5.54 -1.48
C VAL A 38 -18.13 -6.50 -2.07
N LEU A 39 -18.48 -7.78 -2.02
CA LEU A 39 -17.79 -8.85 -2.72
C LEU A 39 -18.48 -9.07 -4.08
N CYS A 40 -17.72 -8.84 -5.16
CA CYS A 40 -18.19 -9.01 -6.54
C CYS A 40 -17.47 -10.17 -7.21
N TYR A 41 -18.17 -11.07 -7.85
CA TYR A 41 -17.59 -12.19 -8.61
C TYR A 41 -18.55 -12.74 -9.66
N MET A 42 -17.97 -13.43 -10.66
CA MET A 42 -18.74 -14.19 -11.66
C MET A 42 -18.92 -15.62 -11.17
N GLN A 43 -20.16 -16.06 -11.01
CA GLN A 43 -20.49 -17.37 -10.42
C GLN A 43 -19.98 -18.55 -11.27
N ASP A 44 -19.94 -18.37 -12.59
CA ASP A 44 -19.51 -19.38 -13.56
C ASP A 44 -17.99 -19.45 -13.75
N ARG A 45 -17.22 -18.49 -13.22
CA ARG A 45 -15.78 -18.34 -13.51
C ARG A 45 -14.91 -18.27 -12.26
N ALA A 46 -15.43 -17.74 -11.17
CA ALA A 46 -14.68 -17.58 -9.94
C ALA A 46 -14.48 -18.95 -9.24
N ASP A 47 -13.34 -19.13 -8.58
CA ASP A 47 -13.10 -20.31 -7.75
C ASP A 47 -14.03 -20.29 -6.53
N ALA A 48 -14.99 -21.21 -6.52
CA ALA A 48 -16.01 -21.31 -5.48
C ALA A 48 -15.39 -21.50 -4.08
N LYS A 49 -14.30 -22.27 -3.96
CA LYS A 49 -13.60 -22.49 -2.67
C LYS A 49 -12.94 -21.23 -2.16
N PHE A 50 -12.39 -20.43 -3.06
CA PHE A 50 -11.78 -19.15 -2.71
C PHE A 50 -12.85 -18.14 -2.29
N VAL A 51 -13.96 -18.04 -3.02
CA VAL A 51 -15.11 -17.19 -2.67
C VAL A 51 -15.65 -17.54 -1.29
N GLU A 52 -15.88 -18.83 -0.99
CA GLU A 52 -16.37 -19.29 0.32
C GLU A 52 -15.42 -18.92 1.47
N LYS A 53 -14.10 -19.05 1.25
CA LYS A 53 -13.10 -18.62 2.23
C LYS A 53 -13.14 -17.11 2.47
N LEU A 54 -13.32 -16.30 1.42
CA LEU A 54 -13.45 -14.85 1.54
C LEU A 54 -14.70 -14.45 2.30
N GLU A 55 -15.84 -15.09 1.99
CA GLU A 55 -17.09 -14.87 2.70
C GLU A 55 -16.95 -15.20 4.19
N SER A 56 -16.34 -16.35 4.51
CA SER A 56 -16.09 -16.75 5.90
C SER A 56 -15.19 -15.74 6.62
N ALA A 57 -14.13 -15.26 5.97
CA ALA A 57 -13.22 -14.27 6.56
C ALA A 57 -13.93 -12.94 6.83
N LEU A 58 -14.76 -12.47 5.89
CA LEU A 58 -15.55 -11.23 6.05
C LEU A 58 -16.62 -11.37 7.15
N ASP A 59 -17.27 -12.52 7.26
CA ASP A 59 -18.22 -12.81 8.33
C ASP A 59 -17.53 -12.90 9.70
N ASP A 60 -16.35 -13.44 9.79
CA ASP A 60 -15.57 -13.48 11.04
C ASP A 60 -15.11 -12.09 11.49
N MET A 61 -14.78 -11.20 10.56
CA MET A 61 -14.54 -9.77 10.86
C MET A 61 -15.79 -9.13 11.47
N LYS A 62 -16.98 -9.40 10.92
CA LYS A 62 -18.26 -8.94 11.46
C LYS A 62 -18.51 -9.47 12.88
N LYS A 63 -18.24 -10.76 13.13
CA LYS A 63 -18.39 -11.37 14.46
C LYS A 63 -17.41 -10.78 15.49
N LYS A 64 -16.14 -10.60 15.13
CA LYS A 64 -15.13 -9.95 15.99
C LYS A 64 -15.54 -8.52 16.35
N ALA A 65 -16.06 -7.78 15.38
CA ALA A 65 -16.59 -6.43 15.59
C ALA A 65 -17.75 -6.42 16.60
N LEU A 66 -18.68 -7.37 16.51
CA LEU A 66 -19.80 -7.51 17.43
C LEU A 66 -19.35 -7.96 18.83
N ALA A 67 -18.38 -8.88 18.93
CA ALA A 67 -17.83 -9.36 20.20
C ALA A 67 -17.08 -8.26 20.96
N GLY A 68 -16.31 -7.42 20.25
CA GLY A 68 -15.64 -6.25 20.83
C GLY A 68 -16.62 -5.27 21.46
N ARG A 69 -17.80 -5.09 20.87
CA ARG A 69 -18.88 -4.24 21.45
C ARG A 69 -19.48 -4.81 22.72
N SER A 70 -19.74 -6.11 22.76
CA SER A 70 -20.29 -6.76 23.95
C SER A 70 -19.30 -6.68 25.13
N ALA A 71 -17.99 -6.75 24.84
CA ALA A 71 -16.96 -6.60 25.87
C ALA A 71 -16.82 -5.16 26.37
N SER A 72 -17.01 -4.15 25.51
CA SER A 72 -16.95 -2.74 25.89
C SER A 72 -18.23 -2.22 26.57
N GLN A 73 -19.35 -2.94 26.41
CA GLN A 73 -20.64 -2.59 27.04
C GLN A 73 -20.92 -3.35 28.35
N GLN A 74 -20.10 -4.33 28.74
CA GLN A 74 -20.22 -4.92 30.07
C GLN A 74 -19.73 -3.91 31.11
N PRO A 75 -20.57 -3.44 32.06
CA PRO A 75 -20.08 -2.68 33.19
C PRO A 75 -19.11 -3.58 33.95
N GLN A 76 -17.88 -3.13 34.15
CA GLN A 76 -16.88 -3.80 34.98
C GLN A 76 -17.43 -3.99 36.41
N ARG A 77 -18.15 -5.07 36.63
CA ARG A 77 -18.43 -5.58 37.98
C ARG A 77 -17.28 -6.48 38.36
N GLY A 78 -16.36 -5.94 39.14
CA GLY A 78 -15.29 -6.67 39.81
C GLY A 78 -13.90 -6.44 39.25
N GLY A 79 -13.40 -5.23 39.29
CA GLY A 79 -11.99 -4.91 39.15
C GLY A 79 -11.52 -4.09 40.34
N GLN A 80 -10.44 -4.51 40.99
CA GLN A 80 -9.80 -3.83 42.10
C GLN A 80 -9.61 -2.34 41.79
N GLU A 81 -10.18 -1.49 42.63
CA GLU A 81 -9.97 -0.05 42.58
C GLU A 81 -8.47 0.25 42.68
N THR A 82 -7.90 0.74 41.61
CA THR A 82 -6.50 1.18 41.63
C THR A 82 -6.37 2.39 42.59
N THR A 83 -5.23 2.50 43.24
CA THR A 83 -4.92 3.52 44.25
C THR A 83 -5.22 4.96 43.76
N ALA A 84 -5.12 5.20 42.45
CA ALA A 84 -5.48 6.46 41.80
C ALA A 84 -6.98 6.76 41.83
N ALA A 85 -7.86 5.75 41.68
CA ALA A 85 -9.31 5.93 41.76
C ALA A 85 -9.79 6.20 43.18
N ARG A 86 -9.08 5.69 44.20
CA ARG A 86 -9.33 5.99 45.62
C ARG A 86 -8.94 7.43 45.98
N GLN A 87 -7.81 7.92 45.48
CA GLN A 87 -7.39 9.31 45.70
C GLN A 87 -8.33 10.32 45.03
N THR A 88 -8.85 9.99 43.85
CA THR A 88 -9.83 10.88 43.18
C THR A 88 -11.17 10.93 43.89
N ARG A 89 -11.65 9.81 44.47
CA ARG A 89 -12.87 9.77 45.28
C ARG A 89 -12.70 10.51 46.62
N ALA A 90 -11.56 10.38 47.29
CA ALA A 90 -11.30 11.11 48.52
C ALA A 90 -11.26 12.63 48.31
N SER A 91 -10.70 13.10 47.17
CA SER A 91 -10.71 14.52 46.83
C SER A 91 -12.08 15.03 46.37
N GLU A 92 -12.95 14.18 45.79
CA GLU A 92 -14.34 14.51 45.43
C GLU A 92 -15.24 14.60 46.70
N GLU A 93 -15.05 13.70 47.68
CA GLU A 93 -15.81 13.75 48.95
C GLU A 93 -15.42 14.94 49.79
N ASP A 94 -14.17 15.36 49.84
CA ASP A 94 -13.72 16.57 50.50
C ASP A 94 -14.22 17.84 49.81
N ALA A 95 -14.26 17.89 48.47
CA ALA A 95 -14.84 18.98 47.71
C ALA A 95 -16.36 19.12 47.93
N LEU A 96 -17.06 17.98 48.05
CA LEU A 96 -18.51 17.94 48.36
C LEU A 96 -18.82 18.37 49.81
N ARG A 97 -17.93 18.14 50.79
CA ARG A 97 -18.06 18.58 52.17
C ARG A 97 -17.90 20.10 52.28
N ILE A 98 -16.97 20.71 51.57
CA ILE A 98 -16.74 22.15 51.54
C ILE A 98 -17.93 22.90 50.91
N HIS A 99 -18.59 22.30 49.88
CA HIS A 99 -19.73 22.92 49.22
C HIS A 99 -21.07 22.78 49.95
N ARG A 100 -21.17 21.90 50.96
CA ARG A 100 -22.40 21.76 51.77
C ARG A 100 -22.52 22.81 52.86
N ALA A 101 -21.47 23.59 53.09
CA ALA A 101 -21.46 24.65 54.11
C ALA A 101 -21.92 26.02 53.60
N ASP A 102 -22.12 26.20 52.29
CA ASP A 102 -22.49 27.51 51.72
C ASP A 102 -23.73 27.36 50.81
N SER A 103 -24.89 27.23 51.44
CA SER A 103 -26.19 27.07 50.74
C SER A 103 -26.89 28.44 50.63
N GLY A 104 -26.85 29.02 49.44
CA GLY A 104 -27.53 30.31 49.17
C GLY A 104 -27.95 30.60 47.74
N ASP A 105 -27.68 29.70 46.74
CA ASP A 105 -28.19 30.00 45.39
C ASP A 105 -28.34 28.76 44.53
N ARG A 106 -29.56 28.27 44.31
CA ARG A 106 -29.91 27.07 43.57
C ARG A 106 -29.61 27.15 42.07
N THR A 107 -29.53 28.32 41.50
CA THR A 107 -29.32 28.53 40.06
C THR A 107 -27.83 28.44 39.64
N MET A 108 -26.91 28.76 40.56
CA MET A 108 -25.47 28.60 40.29
C MET A 108 -24.98 27.16 40.50
N ALA A 109 -25.66 26.36 41.30
CA ALA A 109 -25.27 24.95 41.54
C ALA A 109 -25.52 24.05 40.31
N GLU A 110 -26.61 24.27 39.57
CA GLU A 110 -26.93 23.51 38.34
C GLU A 110 -25.97 23.82 37.21
N THR A 111 -25.56 25.08 37.04
CA THR A 111 -24.58 25.46 35.98
C THR A 111 -23.17 24.96 36.29
N LYS A 112 -22.77 24.93 37.57
CA LYS A 112 -21.48 24.35 37.98
C LYS A 112 -21.46 22.81 37.88
N SER A 113 -22.59 22.14 38.16
CA SER A 113 -22.75 20.69 37.99
C SER A 113 -22.65 20.29 36.51
N ALA A 114 -23.29 21.00 35.60
CA ALA A 114 -23.22 20.74 34.15
C ALA A 114 -21.82 21.02 33.58
N ALA A 115 -21.10 22.02 34.10
CA ALA A 115 -19.72 22.30 33.71
C ALA A 115 -18.74 21.23 34.25
N ALA A 116 -18.94 20.75 35.47
CA ALA A 116 -18.13 19.65 36.04
C ALA A 116 -18.35 18.33 35.31
N ASP A 117 -19.58 18.04 34.93
CA ASP A 117 -19.92 16.84 34.13
C ASP A 117 -19.33 16.90 32.72
N SER A 118 -19.34 18.07 32.10
CA SER A 118 -18.70 18.33 30.81
C SER A 118 -17.16 18.13 30.88
N HIS A 119 -16.54 18.64 31.98
CA HIS A 119 -15.10 18.46 32.21
C HIS A 119 -14.74 17.02 32.52
N ALA A 120 -15.51 16.30 33.32
CA ALA A 120 -15.32 14.90 33.63
C ALA A 120 -15.45 14.01 32.35
N LYS A 121 -16.41 14.34 31.49
CA LYS A 121 -16.62 13.65 30.20
C LYS A 121 -15.45 13.88 29.26
N LYS A 122 -14.90 15.12 29.18
CA LYS A 122 -13.69 15.41 28.40
C LYS A 122 -12.45 14.70 28.97
N PHE A 123 -12.30 14.62 30.26
CA PHE A 123 -11.19 13.96 30.94
C PHE A 123 -11.23 12.45 30.72
N ARG A 124 -12.41 11.82 30.80
CA ARG A 124 -12.61 10.40 30.49
C ARG A 124 -12.32 10.08 29.02
N ALA A 125 -12.72 10.96 28.10
CA ALA A 125 -12.40 10.83 26.68
C ALA A 125 -10.89 10.93 26.40
N HIS A 126 -10.18 11.84 27.11
CA HIS A 126 -8.72 11.95 27.01
C HIS A 126 -7.98 10.76 27.63
N ALA A 127 -8.47 10.21 28.73
CA ALA A 127 -7.89 9.03 29.37
C ALA A 127 -8.08 7.79 28.49
N ALA A 128 -9.28 7.58 27.94
CA ALA A 128 -9.58 6.50 27.01
C ALA A 128 -8.73 6.60 25.72
N ARG A 129 -8.47 7.81 25.23
CA ARG A 129 -7.60 8.05 24.07
C ARG A 129 -6.14 7.70 24.39
N ARG A 130 -5.61 8.03 25.57
CA ARG A 130 -4.25 7.66 26.00
C ARG A 130 -4.09 6.15 26.21
N GLU A 131 -5.11 5.47 26.73
CA GLU A 131 -5.10 4.01 26.87
C GLU A 131 -5.15 3.31 25.51
N ALA A 132 -5.88 3.84 24.53
CA ALA A 132 -5.87 3.33 23.16
C ALA A 132 -4.52 3.55 22.46
N GLU A 133 -3.87 4.71 22.68
CA GLU A 133 -2.51 4.99 22.18
C GLU A 133 -1.46 4.08 22.85
N GLN A 134 -1.59 3.77 24.15
CA GLN A 134 -0.68 2.86 24.86
C GLN A 134 -0.85 1.38 24.48
N ARG A 135 -2.01 0.99 23.97
CA ARG A 135 -2.23 -0.39 23.48
C ARG A 135 -1.72 -0.64 22.07
N GLY A 136 -1.02 0.33 21.45
CA GLY A 136 -0.44 0.19 20.12
C GLY A 136 -1.45 0.05 18.98
N ALA A 137 -2.75 0.20 19.28
CA ALA A 137 -3.76 0.32 18.25
C ALA A 137 -3.72 1.75 17.72
N ALA A 138 -3.23 1.93 16.51
CA ALA A 138 -3.38 3.20 15.81
C ALA A 138 -4.85 3.58 15.84
N VAL A 139 -5.16 4.80 16.30
CA VAL A 139 -6.55 5.30 16.43
C VAL A 139 -7.30 5.24 15.10
N PHE A 140 -6.56 5.19 13.99
CA PHE A 140 -7.08 5.02 12.64
C PHE A 140 -7.59 3.60 12.34
N ASP A 141 -6.94 2.54 12.86
CA ASP A 141 -7.34 1.15 12.57
C ASP A 141 -8.64 0.73 13.29
N ALA A 142 -8.97 1.40 14.38
CA ALA A 142 -10.19 1.11 15.16
C ALA A 142 -11.43 1.85 14.66
N LEU A 143 -11.29 2.94 13.91
CA LEU A 143 -12.38 3.88 13.59
C LEU A 143 -12.83 3.82 12.12
N THR A 144 -11.96 3.48 11.18
CA THR A 144 -12.29 3.41 9.75
C THR A 144 -11.72 2.16 9.11
N VAL A 145 -12.56 1.36 8.47
CA VAL A 145 -12.12 0.26 7.62
C VAL A 145 -11.60 0.88 6.33
N THR A 146 -10.28 0.88 6.16
CA THR A 146 -9.62 1.26 4.92
C THR A 146 -9.38 0.01 4.06
N ASP A 147 -9.15 0.21 2.75
CA ASP A 147 -8.79 -0.89 1.85
C ASP A 147 -7.56 -1.66 2.36
N GLN A 148 -6.58 -0.96 2.92
CA GLN A 148 -5.37 -1.57 3.47
C GLN A 148 -5.66 -2.38 4.74
N SER A 149 -6.46 -1.86 5.68
CA SER A 149 -6.81 -2.60 6.89
C SER A 149 -7.63 -3.86 6.60
N LEU A 150 -8.53 -3.79 5.61
CA LEU A 150 -9.27 -4.94 5.11
C LEU A 150 -8.32 -5.99 4.51
N LEU A 151 -7.34 -5.57 3.72
CA LEU A 151 -6.33 -6.46 3.14
C LEU A 151 -5.49 -7.16 4.23
N GLU A 152 -5.03 -6.43 5.22
CA GLU A 152 -4.25 -6.97 6.34
C GLU A 152 -5.03 -8.03 7.11
N HIS A 153 -6.28 -7.77 7.44
CA HIS A 153 -7.15 -8.75 8.07
C HIS A 153 -7.41 -9.99 7.21
N LEU A 154 -7.59 -9.82 5.90
CA LEU A 154 -7.70 -10.96 4.99
C LEU A 154 -6.42 -11.77 4.96
N GLN A 155 -5.25 -11.13 4.91
CA GLN A 155 -3.95 -11.81 4.94
C GLN A 155 -3.73 -12.57 6.24
N GLU A 156 -4.12 -12.01 7.39
CA GLU A 156 -4.10 -12.70 8.69
C GLU A 156 -5.02 -13.91 8.69
N SER A 157 -6.26 -13.75 8.23
CA SER A 157 -7.26 -14.83 8.17
C SER A 157 -6.82 -16.00 7.29
N PHE A 158 -6.07 -15.71 6.23
CA PHE A 158 -5.50 -16.73 5.34
C PHE A 158 -4.13 -17.27 5.81
N GLY A 159 -3.57 -16.75 6.91
CA GLY A 159 -2.27 -17.16 7.44
C GLY A 159 -1.10 -16.83 6.52
N ILE A 160 -1.22 -15.80 5.69
CA ILE A 160 -0.20 -15.35 4.74
C ILE A 160 0.35 -13.95 5.06
N ALA A 161 -0.03 -13.38 6.21
CA ALA A 161 0.48 -12.10 6.66
C ALA A 161 2.02 -12.13 6.75
N SER A 162 2.68 -11.13 6.19
CA SER A 162 4.13 -10.96 6.26
C SER A 162 4.47 -9.48 6.19
N SER A 163 5.08 -8.96 7.25
CA SER A 163 5.51 -7.56 7.35
C SER A 163 6.76 -7.24 6.52
N LEU A 164 7.55 -8.26 6.15
CA LEU A 164 8.82 -8.09 5.44
C LEU A 164 8.71 -8.33 3.93
N ASN A 165 7.56 -8.75 3.44
CA ASN A 165 7.37 -9.03 2.03
C ASN A 165 6.90 -7.77 1.28
N PRO A 166 7.72 -7.18 0.40
CA PRO A 166 7.35 -5.96 -0.29
C PRO A 166 6.44 -6.19 -1.52
N PHE A 167 6.23 -7.45 -1.93
CA PHE A 167 5.47 -7.75 -3.14
C PHE A 167 3.96 -7.64 -2.92
N PRO A 168 3.24 -6.85 -3.75
CA PRO A 168 1.80 -6.67 -3.63
C PRO A 168 1.05 -7.96 -3.97
N ARG A 169 0.04 -8.30 -3.16
CA ARG A 169 -0.82 -9.49 -3.35
C ARG A 169 -2.21 -9.15 -3.86
N VAL A 170 -2.45 -7.86 -4.03
CA VAL A 170 -3.71 -7.27 -4.44
C VAL A 170 -3.41 -6.21 -5.48
N ARG A 171 -4.27 -6.04 -6.45
CA ARG A 171 -4.22 -4.92 -7.38
C ARG A 171 -5.37 -3.98 -7.13
N TYR A 172 -5.07 -2.70 -6.99
CA TYR A 172 -6.06 -1.65 -6.84
C TYR A 172 -6.38 -1.00 -8.19
N THR A 173 -7.61 -0.60 -8.38
CA THR A 173 -8.02 0.18 -9.54
C THR A 173 -9.11 1.19 -9.20
N GLN A 174 -9.05 2.36 -9.83
CA GLN A 174 -10.11 3.36 -9.81
C GLN A 174 -10.99 3.30 -11.08
N ARG A 175 -10.72 2.32 -11.94
CA ARG A 175 -11.35 2.17 -13.26
C ARG A 175 -12.33 1.01 -13.27
N PRO A 176 -13.64 1.27 -13.51
CA PRO A 176 -14.64 0.20 -13.58
C PRO A 176 -14.47 -0.76 -14.76
N ASP A 177 -13.79 -0.34 -15.84
CA ASP A 177 -13.49 -1.20 -16.99
C ASP A 177 -12.43 -2.24 -16.64
N VAL A 178 -11.41 -1.85 -15.87
CA VAL A 178 -10.37 -2.76 -15.36
C VAL A 178 -10.99 -3.81 -14.44
N ALA A 179 -11.80 -3.37 -13.46
CA ALA A 179 -12.49 -4.28 -12.54
C ALA A 179 -13.40 -5.26 -13.29
N ALA A 180 -14.15 -4.79 -14.30
CA ALA A 180 -15.00 -5.64 -15.12
C ALA A 180 -14.19 -6.68 -15.91
N ALA A 181 -13.06 -6.31 -16.50
CA ALA A 181 -12.20 -7.24 -17.23
C ALA A 181 -11.66 -8.36 -16.32
N HIS A 182 -11.23 -8.02 -15.09
CA HIS A 182 -10.77 -9.01 -14.12
C HIS A 182 -11.88 -9.93 -13.61
N LEU A 183 -13.12 -9.42 -13.46
CA LEU A 183 -14.29 -10.26 -13.15
C LEU A 183 -14.55 -11.28 -14.27
N GLU A 184 -14.41 -10.87 -15.54
CA GLU A 184 -14.52 -11.80 -16.67
C GLU A 184 -13.41 -12.86 -16.71
N GLU A 185 -12.25 -12.58 -16.12
CA GLU A 185 -11.15 -13.54 -15.95
C GLU A 185 -11.37 -14.50 -14.76
N GLY A 186 -12.48 -14.37 -14.02
CA GLY A 186 -12.80 -15.22 -12.87
C GLY A 186 -12.22 -14.73 -11.55
N LYS A 187 -11.74 -13.49 -11.48
CA LYS A 187 -11.28 -12.88 -10.24
C LYS A 187 -12.42 -12.34 -9.41
N VAL A 188 -12.11 -12.07 -8.16
CA VAL A 188 -13.01 -11.45 -7.20
C VAL A 188 -12.61 -9.99 -7.04
N VAL A 189 -13.60 -9.12 -6.98
CA VAL A 189 -13.42 -7.69 -6.76
C VAL A 189 -14.09 -7.30 -5.44
N LEU A 190 -13.33 -6.65 -4.56
CA LEU A 190 -13.83 -6.06 -3.33
C LEU A 190 -13.95 -4.55 -3.49
N ILE A 191 -15.07 -4.00 -3.06
CA ILE A 191 -15.35 -2.56 -3.06
C ILE A 191 -15.71 -2.17 -1.64
N THR A 192 -14.94 -1.25 -1.06
CA THR A 192 -15.19 -0.72 0.28
C THR A 192 -15.94 0.60 0.16
N ASP A 193 -16.93 0.83 1.01
CA ASP A 193 -17.61 2.12 1.08
C ASP A 193 -16.64 3.21 1.51
N ASN A 194 -16.86 4.43 1.04
CA ASN A 194 -15.97 5.60 1.21
C ASN A 194 -14.58 5.45 0.57
N SER A 195 -14.39 4.47 -0.33
CA SER A 195 -13.16 4.33 -1.11
C SER A 195 -13.44 4.44 -2.61
N PRO A 196 -12.70 5.30 -3.35
CA PRO A 196 -12.80 5.40 -4.80
C PRO A 196 -12.00 4.30 -5.51
N THR A 197 -11.57 3.26 -4.79
CA THR A 197 -10.79 2.16 -5.33
C THR A 197 -11.51 0.82 -5.19
N ALA A 198 -11.19 -0.11 -6.07
CA ALA A 198 -11.62 -1.50 -5.98
C ALA A 198 -10.39 -2.42 -5.91
N MET A 199 -10.44 -3.41 -5.03
CA MET A 199 -9.40 -4.43 -4.88
C MET A 199 -9.71 -5.64 -5.73
N MET A 200 -8.75 -6.07 -6.53
CA MET A 200 -8.84 -7.27 -7.37
C MET A 200 -7.96 -8.36 -6.79
N ILE A 201 -8.53 -9.55 -6.58
CA ILE A 201 -7.88 -10.73 -5.99
C ILE A 201 -8.40 -12.03 -6.64
N PRO A 202 -7.59 -13.10 -6.71
CA PRO A 202 -6.13 -13.16 -6.48
C PRO A 202 -5.35 -12.53 -7.65
N VAL A 203 -4.11 -12.13 -7.41
CA VAL A 203 -3.25 -11.51 -8.42
C VAL A 203 -1.87 -12.16 -8.40
N SER A 204 -1.33 -12.50 -9.59
CA SER A 204 0.05 -12.95 -9.79
C SER A 204 0.94 -11.79 -10.23
N VAL A 205 2.27 -11.92 -10.09
CA VAL A 205 3.21 -10.86 -10.49
C VAL A 205 3.09 -10.47 -11.96
N PHE A 206 2.79 -11.44 -12.84
CA PHE A 206 2.69 -11.18 -14.28
C PHE A 206 1.51 -10.31 -14.68
N GLU A 207 0.47 -10.28 -13.86
CA GLU A 207 -0.70 -9.47 -14.12
C GLU A 207 -0.46 -7.98 -13.90
N PHE A 208 0.56 -7.64 -13.12
CA PHE A 208 1.00 -6.27 -12.96
C PHE A 208 1.69 -5.71 -14.21
N PHE A 209 2.15 -6.55 -15.13
CA PHE A 209 2.70 -6.11 -16.42
C PHE A 209 1.65 -5.85 -17.49
N GLN A 210 0.40 -6.22 -17.24
CA GLN A 210 -0.72 -5.97 -18.15
C GLN A 210 -1.51 -4.75 -17.72
N ASP A 211 -1.94 -3.98 -18.70
CA ASP A 211 -2.91 -2.92 -18.49
C ASP A 211 -4.07 -3.09 -19.48
N THR A 212 -5.25 -2.66 -19.04
CA THR A 212 -6.44 -2.63 -19.90
C THR A 212 -6.26 -1.69 -21.08
N ASP A 213 -5.42 -0.67 -20.93
CA ASP A 213 -5.12 0.27 -22.01
C ASP A 213 -4.46 -0.40 -23.21
N ASP A 214 -3.72 -1.52 -23.01
CA ASP A 214 -3.16 -2.32 -24.10
C ASP A 214 -4.21 -2.82 -25.08
N TYR A 215 -5.47 -2.98 -24.62
CA TYR A 215 -6.58 -3.46 -25.45
C TYR A 215 -7.31 -2.36 -26.20
N TYR A 216 -7.14 -1.10 -25.83
CA TYR A 216 -7.71 0.05 -26.53
C TYR A 216 -6.92 0.44 -27.78
N PHE A 217 -5.65 0.02 -27.87
CA PHE A 217 -4.78 0.29 -29.01
C PHE A 217 -4.80 -0.85 -30.04
N PRO A 218 -4.33 -0.63 -31.28
CA PRO A 218 -4.05 -1.70 -32.22
C PRO A 218 -3.13 -2.77 -31.63
N GLN A 219 -3.23 -4.02 -32.11
CA GLN A 219 -2.49 -5.15 -31.56
C GLN A 219 -0.98 -4.91 -31.49
N LEU A 220 -0.39 -4.32 -32.54
CA LEU A 220 1.04 -4.00 -32.57
C LEU A 220 1.44 -3.02 -31.46
N THR A 221 0.69 -1.95 -31.31
CA THR A 221 0.94 -0.92 -30.28
C THR A 221 0.75 -1.48 -28.86
N GLY A 222 -0.30 -2.27 -28.62
CA GLY A 222 -0.51 -2.91 -27.32
C GLY A 222 0.62 -3.89 -26.96
N ASN A 223 1.12 -4.66 -27.92
CA ASN A 223 2.29 -5.53 -27.70
C ASN A 223 3.58 -4.73 -27.44
N TYR A 224 3.76 -3.61 -28.14
CA TYR A 224 4.89 -2.71 -27.92
C TYR A 224 4.87 -2.14 -26.48
N PHE A 225 3.72 -1.71 -25.96
CA PHE A 225 3.62 -1.21 -24.59
C PHE A 225 3.90 -2.29 -23.54
N ARG A 226 3.45 -3.52 -23.76
CA ARG A 226 3.80 -4.65 -22.88
C ARG A 226 5.30 -4.92 -22.88
N PHE A 227 5.92 -4.98 -24.06
CA PHE A 227 7.36 -5.13 -24.16
C PHE A 227 8.11 -4.00 -23.46
N LEU A 228 7.67 -2.75 -23.65
CA LEU A 228 8.27 -1.59 -23.00
C LEU A 228 8.16 -1.66 -21.47
N ARG A 229 7.04 -2.13 -20.91
CA ARG A 229 6.91 -2.32 -19.45
C ARG A 229 7.86 -3.40 -18.91
N ILE A 230 7.99 -4.51 -19.63
CA ILE A 230 8.95 -5.57 -19.26
C ILE A 230 10.38 -5.04 -19.34
N LEU A 231 10.73 -4.31 -20.40
CA LEU A 231 12.04 -3.68 -20.54
C LEU A 231 12.30 -2.70 -19.39
N ASN A 232 11.32 -1.82 -19.08
CA ASN A 232 11.44 -0.88 -17.98
C ASN A 232 11.55 -1.56 -16.61
N PHE A 233 10.92 -2.72 -16.41
CA PHE A 233 11.12 -3.53 -15.20
C PHE A 233 12.58 -3.94 -15.04
N VAL A 234 13.22 -4.40 -16.11
CA VAL A 234 14.64 -4.78 -16.12
C VAL A 234 15.52 -3.54 -15.87
N VAL A 235 15.22 -2.43 -16.53
CA VAL A 235 15.94 -1.16 -16.36
C VAL A 235 15.84 -0.66 -14.90
N ILE A 236 14.66 -0.68 -14.31
CA ILE A 236 14.46 -0.28 -12.90
C ILE A 236 15.33 -1.11 -11.96
N LEU A 237 15.46 -2.40 -12.18
CA LEU A 237 16.20 -3.28 -11.28
C LEU A 237 17.71 -3.20 -11.48
N LEU A 238 18.18 -3.16 -12.74
CA LEU A 238 19.56 -3.45 -13.06
C LEU A 238 20.40 -2.22 -13.44
N LEU A 239 19.79 -1.13 -13.90
CA LEU A 239 20.55 0.00 -14.44
C LEU A 239 21.56 0.57 -13.43
N THR A 240 21.13 0.89 -12.24
CA THR A 240 21.98 1.51 -11.21
C THR A 240 22.99 0.54 -10.60
N PRO A 241 22.65 -0.75 -10.25
CA PRO A 241 23.67 -1.68 -9.80
C PRO A 241 24.72 -2.02 -10.86
N ILE A 242 24.32 -2.14 -12.14
CA ILE A 242 25.27 -2.36 -13.25
C ILE A 242 26.18 -1.17 -13.41
N TYR A 243 25.65 0.07 -13.30
CA TYR A 243 26.46 1.26 -13.40
C TYR A 243 27.52 1.33 -12.28
N VAL A 244 27.18 0.96 -11.05
CA VAL A 244 28.15 0.84 -9.94
C VAL A 244 29.26 -0.14 -10.30
N LEU A 245 28.92 -1.33 -10.86
CA LEU A 245 29.92 -2.30 -11.31
C LEU A 245 30.83 -1.75 -12.42
N MET A 246 30.27 -1.02 -13.37
CA MET A 246 31.04 -0.45 -14.47
C MET A 246 32.07 0.56 -13.99
N VAL A 247 31.75 1.34 -12.96
CA VAL A 247 32.66 2.34 -12.44
C VAL A 247 33.69 1.74 -11.48
N GLU A 248 33.30 0.77 -10.66
CA GLU A 248 34.22 0.19 -9.66
C GLU A 248 35.10 -0.94 -10.20
N TYR A 249 34.70 -1.59 -11.32
CA TYR A 249 35.39 -2.75 -11.87
C TYR A 249 35.67 -2.56 -13.36
N ASP A 250 36.87 -2.10 -13.73
CA ASP A 250 37.30 -1.88 -15.14
C ASP A 250 37.10 -3.09 -16.04
N TRP A 251 37.30 -4.32 -15.50
CA TRP A 251 37.13 -5.56 -16.28
C TRP A 251 35.68 -5.82 -16.71
N PHE A 252 34.71 -5.19 -16.06
CA PHE A 252 33.30 -5.36 -16.38
C PHE A 252 32.82 -4.35 -17.42
N THR A 253 33.57 -3.28 -17.67
CA THR A 253 33.15 -2.20 -18.56
C THR A 253 33.48 -2.51 -20.01
N PRO A 254 32.47 -2.70 -20.89
CA PRO A 254 32.71 -2.86 -22.33
C PRO A 254 33.32 -1.57 -22.91
N ASP A 255 34.23 -1.69 -23.85
CA ASP A 255 34.89 -0.54 -24.48
C ASP A 255 33.88 0.46 -25.08
N ILE A 256 32.77 -0.04 -25.62
CA ILE A 256 31.71 0.79 -26.20
C ILE A 256 30.97 1.66 -25.17
N LEU A 257 31.00 1.32 -23.88
CA LEU A 257 30.36 2.05 -22.79
C LEU A 257 31.37 2.86 -21.94
N ARG A 258 32.65 2.79 -22.28
CA ARG A 258 33.73 3.47 -21.54
C ARG A 258 33.53 4.98 -21.46
N PHE A 259 32.90 5.58 -22.47
CA PHE A 259 32.58 7.01 -22.49
C PHE A 259 31.60 7.44 -21.39
N PHE A 260 30.86 6.47 -20.80
CA PHE A 260 29.87 6.72 -19.76
C PHE A 260 30.44 6.61 -18.34
N VAL A 261 31.68 6.12 -18.20
CA VAL A 261 32.42 6.08 -16.94
C VAL A 261 33.00 7.48 -16.68
N PRO A 262 32.87 8.04 -15.45
CA PRO A 262 33.42 9.35 -15.15
C PRO A 262 34.95 9.35 -15.26
N GLU A 263 35.50 10.36 -15.89
CA GLU A 263 36.94 10.53 -15.98
C GLU A 263 37.47 11.43 -14.83
N ASP A 264 36.62 12.28 -14.27
CA ASP A 264 36.93 13.20 -13.17
C ASP A 264 36.81 12.56 -11.81
N ASP A 265 37.59 13.04 -10.84
CA ASP A 265 37.48 12.65 -9.44
C ASP A 265 36.14 13.13 -8.85
N TYR A 266 35.47 12.26 -8.14
CA TYR A 266 34.21 12.57 -7.46
C TYR A 266 34.36 12.48 -5.93
N VAL A 267 33.74 13.41 -5.19
CA VAL A 267 33.85 13.52 -3.74
C VAL A 267 33.08 12.42 -3.01
N ILE A 268 31.90 12.07 -3.55
CA ILE A 268 31.00 11.07 -2.96
C ILE A 268 31.03 9.83 -3.84
N SER A 269 31.24 8.63 -3.25
CA SER A 269 31.23 7.37 -4.02
C SER A 269 29.91 7.18 -4.75
N ILE A 270 29.95 6.56 -5.93
CA ILE A 270 28.78 6.34 -6.81
C ILE A 270 27.62 5.65 -6.09
N PHE A 271 27.95 4.69 -5.23
CA PHE A 271 26.96 4.01 -4.38
C PHE A 271 26.18 5.02 -3.51
N TRP A 272 26.86 5.90 -2.79
CA TRP A 272 26.20 6.88 -1.93
C TRP A 272 25.46 7.94 -2.75
N GLN A 273 25.94 8.30 -3.94
CA GLN A 273 25.20 9.19 -4.84
C GLN A 273 23.84 8.58 -5.20
N PHE A 274 23.79 7.30 -5.57
CA PHE A 274 22.52 6.62 -5.87
C PHE A 274 21.62 6.51 -4.63
N MET A 275 22.16 6.18 -3.47
CA MET A 275 21.37 6.10 -2.24
C MET A 275 20.74 7.44 -1.84
N LEU A 276 21.49 8.54 -1.98
CA LEU A 276 20.98 9.88 -1.71
C LEU A 276 19.93 10.30 -2.74
N LEU A 277 20.12 10.00 -4.02
CA LEU A 277 19.15 10.26 -5.07
C LEU A 277 17.85 9.45 -4.89
N GLU A 278 17.93 8.19 -4.45
CA GLU A 278 16.76 7.38 -4.10
C GLU A 278 15.93 8.04 -3.00
N LEU A 279 16.62 8.49 -1.93
CA LEU A 279 15.95 9.18 -0.83
C LEU A 279 15.34 10.52 -1.28
N ALA A 280 16.07 11.29 -2.08
CA ALA A 280 15.61 12.58 -2.59
C ALA A 280 14.37 12.44 -3.49
N ILE A 281 14.35 11.45 -4.38
CA ILE A 281 13.19 11.17 -5.25
C ILE A 281 11.97 10.75 -4.41
N ASP A 282 12.16 9.93 -3.37
CA ASP A 282 11.05 9.56 -2.49
C ASP A 282 10.56 10.74 -1.66
N ALA A 283 11.46 11.59 -1.18
CA ALA A 283 11.07 12.81 -0.49
C ALA A 283 10.25 13.74 -1.41
N LEU A 284 10.61 13.86 -2.69
CA LEU A 284 9.83 14.61 -3.68
C LEU A 284 8.45 13.97 -3.93
N LYS A 285 8.38 12.64 -4.04
CA LYS A 285 7.10 11.92 -4.18
C LYS A 285 6.22 12.16 -2.96
N LEU A 286 6.77 12.03 -1.74
CA LEU A 286 6.04 12.26 -0.50
C LEU A 286 5.58 13.71 -0.37
N ALA A 287 6.44 14.68 -0.72
CA ALA A 287 6.08 16.09 -0.74
C ALA A 287 4.94 16.37 -1.73
N SER A 288 4.93 15.74 -2.91
CA SER A 288 3.87 15.91 -3.90
C SER A 288 2.51 15.41 -3.43
N LEU A 289 2.46 14.37 -2.58
CA LEU A 289 1.21 13.87 -1.99
C LEU A 289 0.60 14.84 -0.97
N ASN A 290 1.45 15.59 -0.25
CA ASN A 290 1.03 16.50 0.82
C ASN A 290 0.85 17.94 0.35
N THR A 291 1.22 18.26 -0.91
CA THR A 291 1.20 19.62 -1.42
C THR A 291 -0.06 19.86 -2.24
N PRO A 292 -0.76 21.00 -2.04
CA PRO A 292 -1.88 21.39 -2.91
C PRO A 292 -1.44 21.47 -4.38
N THR A 293 -2.33 21.11 -5.30
CA THR A 293 -2.05 21.05 -6.75
C THR A 293 -1.48 22.36 -7.32
N SER A 294 -1.87 23.50 -6.72
CA SER A 294 -1.36 24.84 -7.11
C SER A 294 0.12 25.04 -6.85
N LEU A 295 0.71 24.34 -5.87
CA LEU A 295 2.13 24.44 -5.52
C LEU A 295 2.98 23.31 -6.13
N GLY A 296 2.34 22.25 -6.64
CA GLY A 296 3.03 21.07 -7.18
C GLY A 296 3.97 21.40 -8.34
N MET A 297 3.59 22.35 -9.22
CA MET A 297 4.45 22.79 -10.33
C MET A 297 5.71 23.50 -9.81
N SER A 298 5.57 24.40 -8.83
CA SER A 298 6.71 25.11 -8.22
C SER A 298 7.66 24.13 -7.51
N LEU A 299 7.13 23.15 -6.79
CA LEU A 299 7.92 22.11 -6.13
C LEU A 299 8.71 21.27 -7.14
N SER A 300 8.10 20.93 -8.27
CA SER A 300 8.77 20.17 -9.34
C SER A 300 9.93 20.95 -9.94
N VAL A 301 9.77 22.26 -10.18
CA VAL A 301 10.85 23.14 -10.70
C VAL A 301 11.98 23.26 -9.69
N ILE A 302 11.66 23.51 -8.42
CA ILE A 302 12.66 23.62 -7.34
C ILE A 302 13.41 22.28 -7.18
N GLY A 303 12.68 21.16 -7.19
CA GLY A 303 13.28 19.83 -7.12
C GLY A 303 14.23 19.56 -8.29
N ALA A 304 13.87 19.92 -9.51
CA ALA A 304 14.72 19.78 -10.69
C ALA A 304 15.99 20.63 -10.62
N LEU A 305 15.89 21.87 -10.11
CA LEU A 305 17.07 22.75 -9.94
C LEU A 305 18.01 22.24 -8.84
N ILE A 306 17.47 21.85 -7.69
CA ILE A 306 18.28 21.38 -6.55
C ILE A 306 18.98 20.06 -6.89
N LEU A 307 18.23 19.08 -7.39
CA LEU A 307 18.77 17.75 -7.69
C LEU A 307 19.58 17.71 -8.99
N GLY A 308 19.32 18.60 -9.93
CA GLY A 308 20.03 18.68 -11.18
C GLY A 308 21.20 19.65 -11.09
N GLU A 309 20.96 20.93 -11.41
CA GLU A 309 22.00 21.92 -11.66
C GLU A 309 22.89 22.23 -10.43
N PHE A 310 22.25 22.46 -9.26
CA PHE A 310 23.01 22.80 -8.06
C PHE A 310 23.83 21.64 -7.52
N SER A 311 23.31 20.43 -7.62
CA SER A 311 24.00 19.23 -7.12
C SER A 311 25.23 18.89 -7.98
N ILE A 312 25.17 19.11 -9.30
CA ILE A 312 26.29 18.93 -10.20
C ILE A 312 27.33 20.06 -9.99
N SER A 313 26.87 21.31 -9.95
CA SER A 313 27.77 22.46 -9.80
C SER A 313 28.49 22.45 -8.45
N SER A 314 27.90 21.86 -7.41
CA SER A 314 28.56 21.71 -6.10
C SER A 314 29.51 20.50 -6.02
N GLY A 315 29.57 19.65 -7.05
CA GLY A 315 30.41 18.46 -7.08
C GLY A 315 29.89 17.28 -6.23
N TRP A 316 28.62 17.33 -5.73
CA TRP A 316 28.06 16.27 -4.95
C TRP A 316 27.67 15.07 -5.81
N PHE A 317 27.13 15.33 -7.01
CA PHE A 317 26.71 14.30 -7.95
C PHE A 317 27.38 14.49 -9.31
N ILE A 318 27.67 13.38 -9.94
CA ILE A 318 28.11 13.40 -11.34
C ILE A 318 26.88 13.34 -12.27
N PRO A 319 26.96 13.95 -13.47
CA PRO A 319 25.85 13.97 -14.43
C PRO A 319 25.31 12.58 -14.77
N GLN A 320 26.18 11.59 -14.84
CA GLN A 320 25.84 10.21 -15.22
C GLN A 320 24.94 9.54 -14.16
N THR A 321 25.20 9.74 -12.85
CA THR A 321 24.34 9.17 -11.80
C THR A 321 22.96 9.80 -11.81
N ILE A 322 22.87 11.12 -12.04
CA ILE A 322 21.58 11.80 -12.18
C ILE A 322 20.83 11.30 -13.40
N LEU A 323 21.51 11.12 -14.54
CA LEU A 323 20.91 10.59 -15.77
C LEU A 323 20.37 9.16 -15.55
N CYS A 324 21.15 8.27 -14.94
CA CYS A 324 20.70 6.91 -14.60
C CYS A 324 19.46 6.94 -13.71
N MET A 325 19.45 7.77 -12.67
CA MET A 325 18.31 7.90 -11.77
C MET A 325 17.09 8.53 -12.44
N ALA A 326 17.27 9.48 -13.33
CA ALA A 326 16.17 10.05 -14.12
C ALA A 326 15.52 8.99 -15.00
N VAL A 327 16.32 8.15 -15.70
CA VAL A 327 15.80 7.03 -16.51
C VAL A 327 15.04 6.04 -15.62
N VAL A 328 15.58 5.67 -14.46
CA VAL A 328 14.92 4.77 -13.51
C VAL A 328 13.61 5.38 -12.99
N ALA A 329 13.59 6.66 -12.65
CA ALA A 329 12.39 7.36 -12.20
C ALA A 329 11.31 7.36 -13.28
N LEU A 330 11.65 7.72 -14.53
CA LEU A 330 10.73 7.66 -15.68
C LEU A 330 10.23 6.25 -15.93
N ALA A 331 11.10 5.25 -15.90
CA ALA A 331 10.71 3.85 -16.05
C ALA A 331 9.73 3.41 -14.95
N SER A 332 9.92 3.88 -13.71
CA SER A 332 9.03 3.55 -12.59
C SER A 332 7.61 4.10 -12.78
N PHE A 333 7.43 5.24 -13.45
CA PHE A 333 6.11 5.80 -13.77
C PHE A 333 5.36 5.04 -14.87
N THR A 334 6.05 4.22 -15.65
CA THR A 334 5.40 3.36 -16.67
C THR A 334 4.76 2.12 -16.06
N GLN A 335 5.05 1.80 -14.80
CA GLN A 335 4.48 0.64 -14.14
C GLN A 335 3.04 0.92 -13.70
N PRO A 336 2.10 -0.01 -13.96
CA PRO A 336 0.68 0.20 -13.66
C PRO A 336 0.34 0.10 -12.16
N SER A 337 1.27 -0.38 -11.32
CA SER A 337 1.11 -0.50 -9.86
C SER A 337 2.22 0.23 -9.13
N ILE A 338 1.82 1.11 -8.22
CA ILE A 338 2.73 1.85 -7.34
C ILE A 338 3.42 0.88 -6.37
N GLU A 339 2.67 -0.08 -5.83
CA GLU A 339 3.17 -1.06 -4.86
C GLU A 339 4.26 -1.95 -5.49
N LEU A 340 4.05 -2.41 -6.74
CA LEU A 340 5.07 -3.16 -7.46
C LEU A 340 6.32 -2.29 -7.72
N SER A 341 6.14 -1.01 -8.05
CA SER A 341 7.26 -0.08 -8.25
C SER A 341 8.12 0.04 -6.99
N TYR A 342 7.52 0.11 -5.79
CA TYR A 342 8.26 0.11 -4.53
C TYR A 342 8.91 -1.25 -4.23
N ALA A 343 8.24 -2.37 -4.51
CA ALA A 343 8.84 -3.69 -4.35
C ALA A 343 10.12 -3.84 -5.20
N MET A 344 10.07 -3.36 -6.46
CA MET A 344 11.25 -3.32 -7.34
C MET A 344 12.35 -2.40 -6.81
N LYS A 345 11.97 -1.24 -6.24
CA LYS A 345 12.91 -0.34 -5.61
C LYS A 345 13.69 -1.02 -4.48
N PHE A 346 13.00 -1.73 -3.58
CA PHE A 346 13.67 -2.48 -2.51
C PHE A 346 14.62 -3.55 -3.07
N GLY A 347 14.21 -4.26 -4.12
CA GLY A 347 15.08 -5.19 -4.84
C GLY A 347 16.31 -4.51 -5.43
N ARG A 348 16.16 -3.35 -6.07
CA ARG A 348 17.26 -2.55 -6.60
C ARG A 348 18.21 -2.07 -5.52
N VAL A 349 17.70 -1.54 -4.40
CA VAL A 349 18.53 -1.11 -3.27
C VAL A 349 19.34 -2.29 -2.70
N LEU A 350 18.72 -3.46 -2.59
CA LEU A 350 19.43 -4.67 -2.16
C LEU A 350 20.54 -5.06 -3.16
N MET A 351 20.30 -4.93 -4.46
CA MET A 351 21.31 -5.17 -5.50
C MET A 351 22.42 -4.11 -5.48
N LEU A 352 22.11 -2.84 -5.20
CA LEU A 352 23.10 -1.77 -5.03
C LEU A 352 24.03 -2.07 -3.85
N ILE A 353 23.47 -2.45 -2.71
CA ILE A 353 24.27 -2.86 -1.54
C ILE A 353 25.13 -4.08 -1.89
N GLY A 354 24.56 -5.06 -2.58
CA GLY A 354 25.29 -6.23 -3.06
C GLY A 354 26.44 -5.87 -4.01
N ALA A 355 26.21 -4.96 -4.95
CA ALA A 355 27.22 -4.45 -5.88
C ALA A 355 28.39 -3.81 -5.14
N GLN A 356 28.12 -2.97 -4.14
CA GLN A 356 29.14 -2.29 -3.35
C GLN A 356 30.00 -3.26 -2.53
N VAL A 357 29.39 -4.29 -1.93
CA VAL A 357 30.06 -5.20 -0.98
C VAL A 357 30.81 -6.34 -1.66
N LEU A 358 30.18 -6.99 -2.64
CA LEU A 358 30.62 -8.22 -3.29
C LEU A 358 30.71 -8.12 -4.82
N GLY A 359 30.55 -6.92 -5.39
CA GLY A 359 30.56 -6.71 -6.83
C GLY A 359 29.47 -7.52 -7.55
N LEU A 360 29.82 -8.14 -8.67
CA LEU A 360 28.89 -8.96 -9.47
C LEU A 360 28.27 -10.10 -8.65
N GLY A 361 29.05 -10.75 -7.78
CA GLY A 361 28.55 -11.81 -6.90
C GLY A 361 27.44 -11.32 -5.97
N GLY A 362 27.56 -10.09 -5.48
CA GLY A 362 26.55 -9.47 -4.63
C GLY A 362 25.26 -9.14 -5.36
N ILE A 363 25.33 -8.66 -6.60
CA ILE A 363 24.13 -8.45 -7.45
C ILE A 363 23.42 -9.79 -7.69
N LEU A 364 24.15 -10.83 -8.04
CA LEU A 364 23.57 -12.16 -8.28
C LEU A 364 22.93 -12.72 -6.99
N ALA A 365 23.60 -12.59 -5.86
CA ALA A 365 23.04 -13.01 -4.57
C ALA A 365 21.75 -12.23 -4.23
N ALA A 366 21.74 -10.91 -4.39
CA ALA A 366 20.58 -10.08 -4.16
C ALA A 366 19.41 -10.40 -5.13
N ALA A 367 19.72 -10.69 -6.40
CA ALA A 367 18.75 -11.15 -7.38
C ALA A 367 18.12 -12.49 -6.97
N VAL A 368 18.94 -13.45 -6.54
CA VAL A 368 18.46 -14.76 -6.05
C VAL A 368 17.58 -14.58 -4.80
N ILE A 369 17.99 -13.74 -3.85
CA ILE A 369 17.18 -13.44 -2.66
C ILE A 369 15.83 -12.84 -3.07
N SER A 370 15.82 -11.85 -3.97
CA SER A 370 14.58 -11.21 -4.45
C SER A 370 13.66 -12.22 -5.15
N LEU A 371 14.23 -13.11 -5.97
CA LEU A 371 13.48 -14.19 -6.63
C LEU A 371 12.95 -15.23 -5.63
N LEU A 372 13.72 -15.57 -4.60
CA LEU A 372 13.27 -16.47 -3.54
C LEU A 372 12.12 -15.87 -2.74
N VAL A 373 12.21 -14.59 -2.34
CA VAL A 373 11.11 -13.89 -1.64
C VAL A 373 9.86 -13.87 -2.52
N MET A 374 10.01 -13.56 -3.81
CA MET A 374 8.90 -13.57 -4.76
C MET A 374 8.32 -14.99 -4.96
N GLY A 375 9.17 -16.01 -5.04
CA GLY A 375 8.77 -17.41 -5.22
C GLY A 375 8.08 -18.04 -4.01
N THR A 376 8.46 -17.60 -2.81
CA THR A 376 7.81 -18.04 -1.54
C THR A 376 6.53 -17.27 -1.24
N THR A 377 6.29 -16.16 -1.94
CA THR A 377 5.06 -15.38 -1.81
C THR A 377 3.88 -16.19 -2.38
N LYS A 378 2.81 -16.28 -1.60
CA LYS A 378 1.55 -16.89 -2.03
C LYS A 378 0.51 -15.81 -2.30
N THR A 379 -0.32 -16.04 -3.31
CA THR A 379 -1.51 -15.21 -3.55
C THR A 379 -2.54 -15.42 -2.44
N LEU A 380 -3.56 -14.59 -2.36
CA LEU A 380 -4.66 -14.76 -1.41
C LEU A 380 -5.44 -16.08 -1.61
N SER A 381 -5.49 -16.62 -2.83
CA SER A 381 -6.08 -17.93 -3.09
C SER A 381 -5.18 -19.11 -2.70
N GLY A 382 -3.93 -18.86 -2.29
CA GLY A 382 -2.94 -19.90 -1.98
C GLY A 382 -2.18 -20.43 -3.19
N THR A 383 -2.45 -19.92 -4.40
CA THR A 383 -1.71 -20.24 -5.60
C THR A 383 -0.33 -19.57 -5.60
N SER A 384 0.59 -20.05 -6.46
CA SER A 384 1.91 -19.45 -6.58
C SER A 384 1.81 -18.01 -7.14
N TYR A 385 2.55 -17.09 -6.53
CA TYR A 385 2.65 -15.70 -7.00
C TYR A 385 3.36 -15.60 -8.36
N LEU A 386 4.24 -16.57 -8.66
CA LEU A 386 4.96 -16.69 -9.93
C LEU A 386 4.18 -17.44 -11.03
N TYR A 387 2.89 -17.75 -10.80
CA TYR A 387 2.09 -18.30 -11.88
C TYR A 387 2.04 -17.34 -13.07
N PRO A 388 2.27 -17.77 -14.33
CA PRO A 388 2.36 -19.14 -14.84
C PRO A 388 3.80 -19.70 -15.00
N LEU A 389 4.79 -19.14 -14.34
CA LEU A 389 6.14 -19.74 -14.34
C LEU A 389 6.23 -20.95 -13.41
N VAL A 390 5.52 -20.90 -12.27
CA VAL A 390 5.48 -21.99 -11.30
C VAL A 390 4.04 -22.19 -10.80
N PRO A 391 3.35 -23.27 -11.19
CA PRO A 391 3.73 -24.26 -12.21
C PRO A 391 3.80 -23.64 -13.61
N PHE A 392 4.64 -24.25 -14.48
CA PHE A 392 4.87 -23.70 -15.81
C PHE A 392 3.69 -23.98 -16.75
N ASP A 393 3.12 -22.90 -17.29
CA ASP A 393 2.04 -22.95 -18.30
C ASP A 393 2.39 -22.01 -19.45
N TRP A 394 2.82 -22.62 -20.56
CA TRP A 394 3.27 -21.88 -21.75
C TRP A 394 2.14 -21.09 -22.42
N ASP A 395 0.94 -21.64 -22.47
CA ASP A 395 -0.17 -21.00 -23.17
C ASP A 395 -0.64 -19.74 -22.42
N VAL A 396 -0.68 -19.78 -21.09
CA VAL A 396 -0.98 -18.63 -20.26
C VAL A 396 0.15 -17.61 -20.34
N LEU A 397 1.41 -18.03 -20.23
CA LEU A 397 2.57 -17.16 -20.32
C LEU A 397 2.62 -16.41 -21.67
N LYS A 398 2.38 -17.11 -22.77
CA LYS A 398 2.32 -16.52 -24.11
C LYS A 398 1.21 -15.44 -24.22
N ARG A 399 0.04 -15.70 -23.63
CA ARG A 399 -1.08 -14.72 -23.61
C ARG A 399 -0.76 -13.51 -22.73
N LEU A 400 0.03 -13.71 -21.68
CA LEU A 400 0.48 -12.62 -20.79
C LEU A 400 1.50 -11.71 -21.47
N ILE A 401 2.46 -12.29 -22.20
CA ILE A 401 3.50 -11.53 -22.92
C ILE A 401 2.95 -10.91 -24.20
N PHE A 402 2.21 -11.69 -24.98
CA PHE A 402 1.66 -11.24 -26.25
C PHE A 402 0.15 -11.16 -26.21
N ARG A 403 -0.39 -10.01 -26.66
CA ARG A 403 -1.80 -9.88 -26.89
C ARG A 403 -2.20 -10.73 -28.11
N THR A 404 -2.83 -11.87 -27.87
CA THR A 404 -3.44 -12.69 -28.92
C THR A 404 -4.84 -12.18 -29.23
N ARG A 405 -5.26 -12.28 -30.51
CA ARG A 405 -6.68 -12.10 -30.87
C ARG A 405 -7.50 -13.15 -30.14
N ARG A 406 -8.56 -12.72 -29.44
CA ARG A 406 -9.63 -13.62 -29.00
C ARG A 406 -10.49 -14.01 -30.16
#